data_10961a6a21e5ae6f09d2a8153f3af794
#
_entry.id   10961a6a21e5ae6f09d2a8153f3af794
#
_cell.length_a   1.000
_cell.length_b   1.000
_cell.length_c   1.000
_cell.angle_alpha   90.00
_cell.angle_beta   90.00
_cell.angle_gamma   90.00
#
_symmetry.space_group_name_H-M   'P 1'
#
loop_
_entity.id
_entity.type
_entity.pdbx_description
1 polymer ?
#
loop_
_entity_poly.entity_id
_entity_poly.type
_entity_poly.pdbx_seq_one_letter_code
_entity_poly.pdbx_strand_id
1 'polypeptide(L)'
;MTKFLSSYNGRNIYIKDFSIHPRRCGRLLYLEMGKDELANLIEKLRGWGELHGPVKKGKFHSFERFDSIDEIDLNYTRTMIPPKKYFTRPREAIMRVNLRKGYELLEEDPKRIVLFGLHACDINAMKIMDSIYIDEFPDPYYAERRRNSFIVGLSCIPDEECFCKSMGTDYAYDGFDLFLHDIGDAYIIRVGTERGLELIRGLDLRKPSKDSLKKLADSERKRSSMFKKELLSSHLPDIADSLHDSDAWKEYIDRCLGCGSCTLVCPTCRCYDVSEYVDLNMENGFRMRRWDSCFLRSHALVAGGLNFRPTRADRFVHRYNCKSAVNRVTNLPYCVGCGRCTVFCPAEIDHVEVLNSVWGVVR
;
A
#
# COMPACT_ATOMS: atom_id res chain seq x y z
N MET A 1 23.84 17.31 -2.70
CA MET A 1 24.37 16.35 -1.69
C MET A 1 24.45 17.08 -0.35
N THR A 2 23.40 17.05 0.44
CA THR A 2 23.37 17.69 1.76
C THR A 2 23.17 16.59 2.78
N LYS A 3 24.22 16.32 3.55
CA LYS A 3 24.21 15.35 4.64
C LYS A 3 23.43 15.95 5.80
N PHE A 4 22.29 15.40 6.16
CA PHE A 4 21.68 15.66 7.46
C PHE A 4 22.30 14.72 8.49
N LEU A 5 23.05 15.28 9.41
CA LEU A 5 23.53 14.63 10.63
C LEU A 5 22.48 14.89 11.73
N SER A 6 21.79 13.88 12.17
CA SER A 6 21.11 13.91 13.45
C SER A 6 21.90 13.03 14.42
N SER A 7 22.50 13.65 15.42
CA SER A 7 23.16 12.93 16.52
C SER A 7 22.12 12.68 17.62
N TYR A 8 21.87 11.42 17.91
CA TYR A 8 21.09 11.01 19.07
C TYR A 8 21.94 10.05 19.91
N ASN A 9 22.15 10.36 21.16
CA ASN A 9 22.93 9.58 22.14
C ASN A 9 24.36 9.19 21.74
N GLY A 10 25.11 10.09 21.08
CA GLY A 10 26.54 9.86 20.84
C GLY A 10 26.89 8.71 19.86
N ARG A 11 25.90 8.10 19.22
CA ARG A 11 26.09 7.14 18.15
C ARG A 11 25.68 7.77 16.83
N ASN A 12 26.65 7.96 15.94
CA ASN A 12 26.39 8.34 14.55
C ASN A 12 25.67 7.18 13.87
N ILE A 13 24.36 7.26 13.71
CA ILE A 13 23.61 6.36 12.87
C ILE A 13 23.89 6.80 11.42
N TYR A 14 24.87 6.19 10.79
CA TYR A 14 25.09 6.34 9.37
C TYR A 14 23.96 5.59 8.66
N ILE A 15 22.99 6.33 8.13
CA ILE A 15 22.07 5.83 7.12
C ILE A 15 22.87 5.75 5.81
N LYS A 16 23.77 4.78 5.71
CA LYS A 16 24.41 4.39 4.46
C LYS A 16 23.65 3.20 3.91
N ASP A 17 23.23 3.34 2.66
CA ASP A 17 22.60 2.32 1.81
C ASP A 17 21.10 2.02 2.04
N PHE A 18 20.27 3.07 2.05
CA PHE A 18 18.84 2.94 1.80
C PHE A 18 18.51 3.07 0.31
N SER A 19 19.08 2.22 -0.54
CA SER A 19 18.54 2.04 -1.89
C SER A 19 17.67 0.79 -1.94
N ILE A 20 16.44 0.89 -1.44
CA ILE A 20 15.38 -0.11 -1.71
C ILE A 20 15.00 -0.07 -3.20
N HIS A 21 15.39 0.96 -3.91
CA HIS A 21 15.22 1.08 -5.35
C HIS A 21 16.45 0.54 -6.08
N PRO A 22 16.37 -0.60 -6.77
CA PRO A 22 17.39 -0.97 -7.72
C PRO A 22 17.31 0.04 -8.88
N ARG A 23 18.12 1.11 -8.80
CA ARG A 23 18.42 1.93 -9.97
C ARG A 23 19.33 1.12 -10.89
N ARG A 24 18.79 0.10 -11.52
CA ARG A 24 19.36 -0.50 -12.73
C ARG A 24 18.23 -1.17 -13.50
N CYS A 25 18.00 -0.71 -14.70
CA CYS A 25 17.31 -1.42 -15.75
C CYS A 25 18.18 -2.64 -16.16
N GLY A 26 18.29 -3.61 -15.24
CA GLY A 26 18.77 -4.95 -15.52
C GLY A 26 17.61 -5.70 -16.19
N ARG A 27 17.91 -6.55 -17.20
CA ARG A 27 16.92 -7.45 -17.79
C ARG A 27 16.24 -8.22 -16.66
N LEU A 28 14.93 -8.03 -16.49
CA LEU A 28 14.14 -8.83 -15.57
C LEU A 28 14.32 -10.31 -15.94
N LEU A 29 14.70 -11.11 -14.96
CA LEU A 29 14.83 -12.55 -15.13
C LEU A 29 13.43 -13.16 -15.05
N TYR A 30 13.03 -13.88 -16.11
CA TYR A 30 11.79 -14.64 -16.17
C TYR A 30 12.13 -16.13 -16.09
N LEU A 31 11.43 -16.84 -15.22
CA LEU A 31 11.53 -18.29 -15.04
C LEU A 31 10.12 -18.90 -15.07
N GLU A 32 10.02 -20.11 -15.53
CA GLU A 32 8.79 -20.89 -15.55
C GLU A 32 8.83 -21.93 -14.46
N MET A 33 7.73 -22.04 -13.70
CA MET A 33 7.53 -22.94 -12.57
C MET A 33 6.25 -23.75 -12.77
N GLY A 34 6.31 -25.07 -12.65
CA GLY A 34 5.12 -25.91 -12.62
C GLY A 34 4.21 -25.59 -11.43
N LYS A 35 2.92 -25.90 -11.55
CA LYS A 35 1.95 -25.67 -10.46
C LYS A 35 2.25 -26.53 -9.22
N ASP A 36 2.77 -27.72 -9.42
CA ASP A 36 3.22 -28.66 -8.39
C ASP A 36 4.39 -28.15 -7.56
N GLU A 37 5.24 -27.28 -8.15
CA GLU A 37 6.38 -26.70 -7.46
C GLU A 37 6.00 -25.56 -6.50
N LEU A 38 4.74 -25.09 -6.51
CA LEU A 38 4.28 -24.00 -5.63
C LEU A 38 4.43 -24.36 -4.13
N ALA A 39 4.17 -25.62 -3.77
CA ALA A 39 4.34 -26.09 -2.39
C ALA A 39 5.80 -25.97 -1.93
N ASN A 40 6.77 -26.34 -2.78
CA ASN A 40 8.19 -26.22 -2.50
C ASN A 40 8.62 -24.74 -2.38
N LEU A 41 8.06 -23.84 -3.19
CA LEU A 41 8.29 -22.42 -3.03
C LEU A 41 7.77 -21.92 -1.67
N ILE A 42 6.58 -22.33 -1.24
CA ILE A 42 6.01 -21.95 0.05
C ILE A 42 6.89 -22.44 1.21
N GLU A 43 7.43 -23.68 1.16
CA GLU A 43 8.35 -24.16 2.19
C GLU A 43 9.64 -23.35 2.26
N LYS A 44 10.21 -22.95 1.12
CA LYS A 44 11.38 -22.07 1.12
C LYS A 44 11.07 -20.69 1.70
N LEU A 45 9.90 -20.13 1.37
CA LEU A 45 9.45 -18.85 1.90
C LEU A 45 9.23 -18.92 3.42
N ARG A 46 8.69 -20.05 3.94
CA ARG A 46 8.56 -20.30 5.38
C ARG A 46 9.91 -20.33 6.08
N GLY A 47 10.92 -20.91 5.46
CA GLY A 47 12.29 -20.87 5.97
C GLY A 47 12.88 -19.46 6.06
N TRP A 48 12.35 -18.50 5.28
CA TRP A 48 12.76 -17.11 5.32
C TRP A 48 12.04 -16.29 6.41
N GLY A 49 10.73 -16.51 6.61
CA GLY A 49 9.92 -15.77 7.59
C GLY A 49 8.49 -16.26 7.72
N GLU A 50 7.72 -15.61 8.60
CA GLU A 50 6.31 -15.91 8.83
C GLU A 50 5.48 -15.56 7.59
N LEU A 51 4.68 -16.53 7.12
CA LEU A 51 3.90 -16.40 5.90
C LEU A 51 2.57 -15.68 6.17
N HIS A 52 2.27 -14.66 5.37
CA HIS A 52 0.99 -13.96 5.35
C HIS A 52 0.46 -13.87 3.93
N GLY A 53 -0.81 -14.23 3.75
CA GLY A 53 -1.46 -14.28 2.44
C GLY A 53 -2.94 -13.93 2.50
N PRO A 54 -3.64 -13.90 1.35
CA PRO A 54 -5.05 -13.55 1.26
C PRO A 54 -5.95 -14.70 1.73
N VAL A 55 -6.35 -14.68 2.99
CA VAL A 55 -7.29 -15.65 3.58
C VAL A 55 -8.72 -15.14 3.43
N LYS A 56 -9.63 -16.03 3.03
CA LYS A 56 -11.06 -15.72 2.92
C LYS A 56 -11.71 -15.62 4.29
N LYS A 57 -12.37 -14.50 4.56
CA LYS A 57 -13.13 -14.22 5.80
C LYS A 57 -14.58 -13.85 5.45
N GLY A 58 -15.42 -14.86 5.36
CA GLY A 58 -16.82 -14.67 4.92
C GLY A 58 -16.91 -14.09 3.51
N LYS A 59 -17.39 -12.85 3.37
CA LYS A 59 -17.55 -12.16 2.08
C LYS A 59 -16.28 -11.43 1.62
N PHE A 60 -15.26 -11.31 2.47
CA PHE A 60 -14.07 -10.51 2.22
C PHE A 60 -12.80 -11.35 2.38
N HIS A 61 -11.68 -10.78 1.94
CA HIS A 61 -10.35 -11.33 2.16
C HIS A 61 -9.57 -10.42 3.13
N SER A 62 -8.69 -11.04 3.91
CA SER A 62 -7.72 -10.36 4.76
C SER A 62 -6.35 -11.01 4.58
N PHE A 63 -5.29 -10.22 4.62
CA PHE A 63 -3.96 -10.80 4.77
C PHE A 63 -3.82 -11.30 6.19
N GLU A 64 -3.71 -12.62 6.34
CA GLU A 64 -3.54 -13.31 7.62
C GLU A 64 -2.36 -14.27 7.52
N ARG A 65 -1.84 -14.70 8.69
CA ARG A 65 -0.89 -15.78 8.76
C ARG A 65 -1.51 -17.06 8.21
N PHE A 66 -0.72 -17.83 7.48
CA PHE A 66 -1.10 -19.15 6.99
C PHE A 66 0.07 -20.13 7.10
N ASP A 67 -0.24 -21.39 7.23
CA ASP A 67 0.74 -22.46 7.30
C ASP A 67 0.65 -23.42 6.09
N SER A 68 -0.47 -23.44 5.36
CA SER A 68 -0.63 -24.21 4.13
C SER A 68 -1.20 -23.34 3.00
N ILE A 69 -0.82 -23.65 1.76
CA ILE A 69 -1.34 -22.98 0.56
C ILE A 69 -2.87 -23.08 0.44
N ASP A 70 -3.47 -24.14 0.98
CA ASP A 70 -4.91 -24.38 0.94
C ASP A 70 -5.71 -23.40 1.83
N GLU A 71 -5.03 -22.69 2.74
CA GLU A 71 -5.65 -21.71 3.62
C GLU A 71 -5.85 -20.34 2.93
N ILE A 72 -5.19 -20.10 1.80
CA ILE A 72 -5.25 -18.84 1.08
C ILE A 72 -5.99 -18.96 -0.26
N ASP A 73 -6.61 -17.88 -0.66
CA ASP A 73 -7.30 -17.76 -1.94
C ASP A 73 -6.47 -16.94 -2.94
N LEU A 74 -5.87 -17.63 -3.90
CA LEU A 74 -5.07 -16.97 -4.95
C LEU A 74 -5.91 -16.25 -6.00
N ASN A 75 -7.22 -16.51 -6.05
CA ASN A 75 -8.16 -15.88 -6.99
C ASN A 75 -8.86 -14.65 -6.40
N TYR A 76 -8.38 -14.14 -5.28
CA TYR A 76 -8.94 -12.95 -4.67
C TYR A 76 -8.70 -11.68 -5.52
N THR A 77 -9.58 -10.69 -5.40
CA THR A 77 -9.40 -9.39 -6.09
C THR A 77 -8.75 -8.34 -5.16
N ARG A 78 -9.21 -8.27 -3.93
CA ARG A 78 -8.67 -7.33 -2.91
C ARG A 78 -8.96 -7.81 -1.50
N THR A 79 -8.10 -7.40 -0.57
CA THR A 79 -8.39 -7.54 0.86
C THR A 79 -9.07 -6.26 1.38
N MET A 80 -9.90 -6.36 2.43
CA MET A 80 -10.54 -5.19 3.04
C MET A 80 -9.47 -4.23 3.56
N ILE A 81 -8.64 -4.69 4.48
CA ILE A 81 -7.51 -3.91 4.99
C ILE A 81 -6.29 -4.21 4.12
N PRO A 82 -5.66 -3.16 3.55
CA PRO A 82 -4.52 -3.32 2.67
C PRO A 82 -3.26 -3.77 3.42
N PRO A 83 -2.23 -4.29 2.70
CA PRO A 83 -0.96 -4.72 3.29
C PRO A 83 -0.20 -3.66 4.07
N LYS A 84 -0.54 -2.36 3.93
CA LYS A 84 0.07 -1.29 4.73
C LYS A 84 0.01 -1.56 6.24
N LYS A 85 -0.94 -2.38 6.73
CA LYS A 85 -1.06 -2.73 8.15
C LYS A 85 0.19 -3.39 8.73
N TYR A 86 1.01 -3.98 7.90
CA TYR A 86 2.27 -4.62 8.31
C TYR A 86 3.40 -3.60 8.52
N PHE A 87 3.34 -2.46 7.87
CA PHE A 87 4.38 -1.44 7.90
C PHE A 87 4.00 -0.25 8.80
N THR A 88 2.76 0.22 8.67
CA THR A 88 2.15 1.20 9.58
C THR A 88 1.08 0.47 10.38
N ARG A 89 1.36 0.11 11.64
CA ARG A 89 0.38 -0.60 12.47
C ARG A 89 -0.83 0.27 12.76
N PRO A 90 -2.06 -0.28 12.78
CA PRO A 90 -3.26 0.50 13.09
C PRO A 90 -3.21 1.22 14.43
N ARG A 91 -2.51 0.63 15.41
CA ARG A 91 -2.22 1.22 16.72
C ARG A 91 -0.91 0.65 17.25
N GLU A 92 -0.03 1.54 17.72
CA GLU A 92 1.27 1.15 18.25
C GLU A 92 1.81 2.18 19.25
N ALA A 93 2.58 1.73 20.23
CA ALA A 93 3.42 2.60 21.03
C ALA A 93 4.72 2.87 20.26
N ILE A 94 5.11 4.14 20.17
CA ILE A 94 6.34 4.56 19.47
C ILE A 94 7.41 5.10 20.41
N MET A 95 7.02 5.58 21.59
CA MET A 95 7.96 6.04 22.61
C MET A 95 7.48 5.64 24.00
N ARG A 96 8.42 5.34 24.86
CA ARG A 96 8.20 5.36 26.31
C ARG A 96 8.37 6.78 26.82
N VAL A 97 7.48 7.20 27.70
CA VAL A 97 7.52 8.52 28.33
C VAL A 97 7.83 8.32 29.81
N ASN A 98 8.79 9.04 30.32
CA ASN A 98 8.99 9.19 31.74
C ASN A 98 9.06 10.68 32.05
N LEU A 99 8.16 11.20 32.86
CA LEU A 99 8.03 12.65 33.09
C LEU A 99 9.27 13.30 33.69
N ARG A 100 10.15 12.53 34.32
CA ARG A 100 11.42 13.02 34.89
C ARG A 100 12.60 12.85 33.94
N LYS A 101 12.60 11.77 33.10
CA LYS A 101 13.72 11.38 32.22
C LYS A 101 13.52 11.77 30.77
N GLY A 102 12.28 12.12 30.40
CA GLY A 102 11.93 12.46 28.98
C GLY A 102 11.41 11.28 28.17
N TYR A 103 11.65 11.34 26.87
CA TYR A 103 11.15 10.38 25.90
C TYR A 103 12.25 9.44 25.41
N GLU A 104 11.93 8.16 25.30
CA GLU A 104 12.79 7.12 24.76
C GLU A 104 12.07 6.41 23.62
N LEU A 105 12.69 6.30 22.44
CA LEU A 105 12.16 5.53 21.34
C LEU A 105 12.08 4.05 21.74
N LEU A 106 10.95 3.42 21.43
CA LEU A 106 10.85 1.97 21.57
C LEU A 106 11.62 1.34 20.40
N GLU A 107 12.51 0.41 20.71
CA GLU A 107 13.19 -0.35 19.69
C GLU A 107 12.19 -1.28 18.98
N GLU A 108 12.32 -1.37 17.68
CA GLU A 108 11.57 -2.33 16.88
C GLU A 108 12.49 -3.53 16.56
N ASP A 109 12.06 -4.71 16.93
CA ASP A 109 12.67 -5.98 16.51
C ASP A 109 11.63 -6.74 15.68
N PRO A 110 11.40 -6.35 14.43
CA PRO A 110 10.37 -6.94 13.62
C PRO A 110 10.79 -8.33 13.17
N LYS A 111 9.90 -9.29 13.39
CA LYS A 111 10.03 -10.62 12.80
C LYS A 111 10.08 -10.49 11.27
N ARG A 112 10.83 -11.38 10.64
CA ARG A 112 10.80 -11.53 9.19
C ARG A 112 9.42 -12.03 8.77
N ILE A 113 8.80 -11.34 7.83
CA ILE A 113 7.49 -11.70 7.27
C ILE A 113 7.56 -11.84 5.76
N VAL A 114 6.84 -12.78 5.24
CA VAL A 114 6.60 -12.94 3.80
C VAL A 114 5.17 -12.50 3.52
N LEU A 115 5.01 -11.53 2.65
CA LEU A 115 3.70 -11.12 2.14
C LEU A 115 3.49 -11.79 0.78
N PHE A 116 2.71 -12.85 0.76
CA PHE A 116 2.49 -13.69 -0.42
C PHE A 116 1.19 -13.30 -1.13
N GLY A 117 1.27 -13.13 -2.45
CA GLY A 117 0.10 -12.90 -3.29
C GLY A 117 -0.29 -11.42 -3.44
N LEU A 118 0.60 -10.44 -3.20
CA LEU A 118 0.28 -9.02 -3.36
C LEU A 118 -0.01 -8.67 -4.82
N HIS A 119 -1.06 -7.91 -5.06
CA HIS A 119 -1.37 -7.40 -6.40
C HIS A 119 -0.53 -6.15 -6.74
N ALA A 120 -0.39 -5.89 -8.05
CA ALA A 120 0.41 -4.77 -8.54
C ALA A 120 0.03 -3.42 -7.93
N CYS A 121 -1.27 -3.15 -7.73
CA CYS A 121 -1.74 -1.92 -7.11
C CYS A 121 -1.29 -1.80 -5.63
N ASP A 122 -1.24 -2.89 -4.86
CA ASP A 122 -0.75 -2.87 -3.49
C ASP A 122 0.78 -2.68 -3.44
N ILE A 123 1.52 -3.28 -4.38
CA ILE A 123 2.97 -3.08 -4.52
C ILE A 123 3.28 -1.63 -4.88
N ASN A 124 2.57 -1.03 -5.85
CA ASN A 124 2.74 0.38 -6.20
C ASN A 124 2.33 1.31 -5.04
N ALA A 125 1.31 0.93 -4.26
CA ALA A 125 0.96 1.67 -3.04
C ALA A 125 2.08 1.64 -2.00
N MET A 126 2.75 0.51 -1.81
CA MET A 126 3.91 0.41 -0.91
C MET A 126 5.05 1.31 -1.40
N LYS A 127 5.34 1.38 -2.71
CA LYS A 127 6.35 2.31 -3.25
C LYS A 127 6.05 3.77 -2.95
N ILE A 128 4.77 4.17 -3.03
CA ILE A 128 4.34 5.52 -2.65
C ILE A 128 4.56 5.74 -1.14
N MET A 129 4.28 4.74 -0.31
CA MET A 129 4.52 4.83 1.13
C MET A 129 6.01 4.81 1.46
N ASP A 130 6.82 4.02 0.75
CA ASP A 130 8.29 3.99 0.88
C ASP A 130 8.88 5.38 0.63
N SER A 131 8.43 6.09 -0.44
CA SER A 131 8.90 7.44 -0.74
C SER A 131 8.60 8.46 0.37
N ILE A 132 7.52 8.25 1.11
CA ILE A 132 7.13 9.14 2.22
C ILE A 132 7.89 8.78 3.50
N TYR A 133 7.84 7.50 3.89
CA TYR A 133 8.32 7.04 5.19
C TYR A 133 9.80 6.62 5.20
N ILE A 134 10.46 6.61 4.04
CA ILE A 134 11.89 6.31 3.94
C ILE A 134 12.64 7.51 3.35
N ASP A 135 12.14 8.07 2.23
CA ASP A 135 12.89 9.08 1.49
C ASP A 135 12.62 10.51 2.00
N GLU A 136 11.33 10.89 2.21
CA GLU A 136 10.96 12.26 2.59
C GLU A 136 10.98 12.47 4.11
N PHE A 137 10.32 11.59 4.86
CA PHE A 137 10.17 11.66 6.31
C PHE A 137 10.54 10.32 6.94
N PRO A 138 11.83 10.03 7.14
CA PRO A 138 12.28 8.73 7.61
C PRO A 138 11.64 8.30 8.92
N ASP A 139 10.85 7.23 8.88
CA ASP A 139 10.22 6.60 10.02
C ASP A 139 10.95 5.28 10.33
N PRO A 140 11.65 5.17 11.47
CA PRO A 140 12.46 4.00 11.77
C PRO A 140 11.63 2.72 11.89
N TYR A 141 10.40 2.81 12.37
CA TYR A 141 9.51 1.64 12.53
C TYR A 141 9.05 1.12 11.17
N TYR A 142 8.64 2.02 10.28
CA TYR A 142 8.27 1.65 8.92
C TYR A 142 9.46 1.04 8.18
N ALA A 143 10.59 1.71 8.20
CA ALA A 143 11.79 1.29 7.49
C ALA A 143 12.29 -0.10 7.94
N GLU A 144 12.27 -0.37 9.26
CA GLU A 144 12.71 -1.64 9.80
C GLU A 144 11.77 -2.80 9.40
N ARG A 145 10.45 -2.59 9.51
CA ARG A 145 9.45 -3.58 9.08
C ARG A 145 9.53 -3.83 7.58
N ARG A 146 9.74 -2.78 6.79
CA ARG A 146 9.87 -2.89 5.33
C ARG A 146 11.12 -3.67 4.92
N ARG A 147 12.24 -3.49 5.62
CA ARG A 147 13.47 -4.24 5.43
C ARG A 147 13.31 -5.72 5.75
N ASN A 148 12.57 -6.04 6.80
CA ASN A 148 12.29 -7.40 7.26
C ASN A 148 11.07 -8.05 6.57
N SER A 149 10.63 -7.53 5.43
CA SER A 149 9.54 -8.09 4.64
C SER A 149 10.05 -8.65 3.31
N PHE A 150 9.56 -9.83 2.93
CA PHE A 150 9.77 -10.43 1.60
C PHE A 150 8.45 -10.34 0.83
N ILE A 151 8.49 -9.79 -0.37
CA ILE A 151 7.29 -9.47 -1.15
C ILE A 151 7.16 -10.44 -2.33
N VAL A 152 6.10 -11.24 -2.32
CA VAL A 152 5.72 -12.09 -3.45
C VAL A 152 4.45 -11.53 -4.08
N GLY A 153 4.61 -10.94 -5.26
CA GLY A 153 3.49 -10.45 -6.06
C GLY A 153 2.74 -11.58 -6.77
N LEU A 154 1.48 -11.33 -7.10
CA LEU A 154 0.63 -12.23 -7.87
C LEU A 154 -0.19 -11.44 -8.90
N SER A 155 -0.30 -11.94 -10.12
CA SER A 155 -1.22 -11.39 -11.11
C SER A 155 -2.67 -11.51 -10.61
N CYS A 156 -3.47 -10.47 -10.84
CA CYS A 156 -4.86 -10.43 -10.39
C CYS A 156 -5.83 -10.44 -11.58
N ILE A 157 -7.07 -10.81 -11.27
CA ILE A 157 -8.22 -10.60 -12.15
C ILE A 157 -8.99 -9.39 -11.61
N PRO A 158 -9.05 -8.27 -12.37
CA PRO A 158 -9.78 -7.08 -11.91
C PRO A 158 -11.29 -7.34 -11.91
N ASP A 159 -11.97 -6.76 -10.92
CA ASP A 159 -13.43 -6.69 -10.90
C ASP A 159 -13.94 -5.34 -11.44
N GLU A 160 -15.25 -5.11 -11.31
CA GLU A 160 -15.93 -3.92 -11.81
C GLU A 160 -15.46 -2.61 -11.17
N GLU A 161 -14.93 -2.68 -9.94
CA GLU A 161 -14.51 -1.52 -9.17
C GLU A 161 -13.03 -1.15 -9.36
N CYS A 162 -12.27 -2.01 -10.02
CA CYS A 162 -10.86 -1.77 -10.31
C CYS A 162 -10.68 -0.74 -11.42
N PHE A 163 -9.85 0.28 -11.19
CA PHE A 163 -9.43 1.27 -12.18
C PHE A 163 -7.92 1.56 -12.13
N CYS A 164 -7.14 0.61 -11.60
CA CYS A 164 -5.69 0.76 -11.48
C CYS A 164 -4.98 0.93 -12.83
N LYS A 165 -5.58 0.45 -13.93
CA LYS A 165 -5.10 0.72 -15.29
C LYS A 165 -5.09 2.21 -15.61
N SER A 166 -6.16 2.94 -15.28
CA SER A 166 -6.23 4.40 -15.47
C SER A 166 -5.20 5.16 -14.62
N MET A 167 -4.74 4.56 -13.53
CA MET A 167 -3.75 5.13 -12.62
C MET A 167 -2.31 4.70 -12.95
N GLY A 168 -2.09 3.86 -13.97
CA GLY A 168 -0.79 3.31 -14.32
C GLY A 168 -0.19 2.38 -13.24
N THR A 169 -1.04 1.75 -12.44
CA THR A 169 -0.63 0.91 -11.29
C THR A 169 -1.10 -0.53 -11.40
N ASP A 170 -1.66 -0.90 -12.54
CA ASP A 170 -2.09 -2.27 -12.85
C ASP A 170 -0.93 -3.23 -13.12
N TYR A 171 0.28 -2.69 -13.25
CA TYR A 171 1.51 -3.44 -13.40
C TYR A 171 2.57 -2.96 -12.40
N ALA A 172 3.29 -3.88 -11.77
CA ALA A 172 4.42 -3.56 -10.90
C ALA A 172 5.73 -3.87 -11.64
N TYR A 173 6.56 -2.86 -11.86
CA TYR A 173 7.87 -3.02 -12.49
C TYR A 173 8.94 -3.45 -11.50
N ASP A 174 8.82 -3.03 -10.26
CA ASP A 174 9.71 -3.26 -9.12
C ASP A 174 8.93 -3.25 -7.79
N GLY A 175 9.59 -3.25 -6.65
CA GLY A 175 8.97 -3.20 -5.32
C GLY A 175 8.58 -4.58 -4.76
N PHE A 176 8.99 -5.66 -5.43
CA PHE A 176 8.77 -7.06 -5.04
C PHE A 176 10.07 -7.86 -5.13
N ASP A 177 10.13 -8.98 -4.45
CA ASP A 177 11.24 -9.94 -4.56
C ASP A 177 10.98 -10.98 -5.65
N LEU A 178 9.77 -11.49 -5.70
CA LEU A 178 9.25 -12.37 -6.74
C LEU A 178 7.87 -11.89 -7.18
N PHE A 179 7.52 -12.08 -8.44
CA PHE A 179 6.18 -11.82 -8.94
C PHE A 179 5.71 -12.98 -9.80
N LEU A 180 4.61 -13.61 -9.41
CA LEU A 180 4.04 -14.78 -10.06
C LEU A 180 2.92 -14.34 -11.01
N HIS A 181 3.05 -14.74 -12.27
CA HIS A 181 1.99 -14.64 -13.28
C HIS A 181 1.41 -16.02 -13.52
N ASP A 182 0.15 -16.19 -13.22
CA ASP A 182 -0.59 -17.41 -13.53
C ASP A 182 -0.90 -17.45 -15.02
N ILE A 183 -0.41 -18.47 -15.73
CA ILE A 183 -0.67 -18.70 -17.16
C ILE A 183 -1.56 -19.92 -17.40
N GLY A 184 -2.21 -20.43 -16.34
CA GLY A 184 -3.13 -21.57 -16.35
C GLY A 184 -2.44 -22.86 -15.91
N ASP A 185 -1.56 -23.42 -16.70
CA ASP A 185 -0.84 -24.67 -16.46
C ASP A 185 0.49 -24.50 -15.68
N ALA A 186 1.00 -23.27 -15.58
CA ALA A 186 2.24 -22.95 -14.90
C ALA A 186 2.21 -21.51 -14.34
N TYR A 187 3.25 -21.16 -13.60
CA TYR A 187 3.56 -19.78 -13.23
C TYR A 187 4.77 -19.27 -13.98
N ILE A 188 4.69 -18.03 -14.47
CA ILE A 188 5.88 -17.28 -14.88
C ILE A 188 6.31 -16.40 -13.70
N ILE A 189 7.51 -16.63 -13.19
CA ILE A 189 8.10 -15.87 -12.10
C ILE A 189 8.97 -14.76 -12.67
N ARG A 190 8.70 -13.53 -12.27
CA ARG A 190 9.66 -12.43 -12.42
C ARG A 190 10.47 -12.28 -11.14
N VAL A 191 11.78 -12.25 -11.28
CA VAL A 191 12.70 -12.03 -10.16
C VAL A 191 13.01 -10.55 -10.06
N GLY A 192 12.65 -9.93 -8.94
CA GLY A 192 12.80 -8.49 -8.70
C GLY A 192 14.04 -8.12 -7.92
N THR A 193 14.58 -9.01 -7.09
CA THR A 193 15.74 -8.74 -6.23
C THR A 193 16.71 -9.92 -6.17
N GLU A 194 17.95 -9.66 -5.72
CA GLU A 194 18.96 -10.71 -5.50
C GLU A 194 18.49 -11.73 -4.44
N ARG A 195 17.87 -11.28 -3.34
CA ARG A 195 17.33 -12.19 -2.32
C ARG A 195 16.19 -13.06 -2.86
N GLY A 196 15.40 -12.53 -3.82
CA GLY A 196 14.41 -13.33 -4.55
C GLY A 196 15.07 -14.42 -5.37
N LEU A 197 16.14 -14.09 -6.08
CA LEU A 197 16.94 -15.06 -6.84
C LEU A 197 17.59 -16.12 -5.94
N GLU A 198 18.12 -15.72 -4.80
CA GLU A 198 18.71 -16.65 -3.84
C GLU A 198 17.70 -17.61 -3.26
N LEU A 199 16.50 -17.14 -2.92
CA LEU A 199 15.45 -17.95 -2.33
C LEU A 199 15.01 -19.08 -3.27
N ILE A 200 14.87 -18.82 -4.56
CA ILE A 200 14.39 -19.80 -5.53
C ILE A 200 15.46 -20.80 -6.02
N ARG A 201 16.72 -20.66 -5.59
CA ARG A 201 17.76 -21.63 -5.91
C ARG A 201 17.38 -23.03 -5.45
N GLY A 202 17.53 -24.01 -6.35
CA GLY A 202 17.23 -25.43 -6.08
C GLY A 202 15.73 -25.80 -6.19
N LEU A 203 14.87 -24.88 -6.66
CA LEU A 203 13.56 -25.22 -7.20
C LEU A 203 13.69 -25.73 -8.64
N ASP A 204 12.76 -26.56 -9.08
CA ASP A 204 12.67 -27.01 -10.47
C ASP A 204 12.10 -25.89 -11.35
N LEU A 205 12.98 -25.00 -11.76
CA LEU A 205 12.67 -23.82 -12.59
C LEU A 205 13.36 -23.92 -13.94
N ARG A 206 12.64 -23.55 -14.97
CA ARG A 206 13.18 -23.56 -16.33
C ARG A 206 13.05 -22.20 -17.03
N LYS A 207 13.78 -22.04 -18.11
CA LYS A 207 13.59 -20.87 -18.97
C LYS A 207 12.21 -20.97 -19.63
N PRO A 208 11.40 -19.89 -19.63
CA PRO A 208 10.09 -19.91 -20.26
C PRO A 208 10.16 -20.28 -21.74
N SER A 209 9.30 -21.16 -22.19
CA SER A 209 9.12 -21.50 -23.60
C SER A 209 8.49 -20.32 -24.36
N LYS A 210 8.58 -20.36 -25.71
CA LYS A 210 7.89 -19.36 -26.55
C LYS A 210 6.37 -19.41 -26.34
N ASP A 211 5.81 -20.60 -26.13
CA ASP A 211 4.39 -20.80 -25.85
C ASP A 211 3.99 -20.20 -24.49
N SER A 212 4.76 -20.46 -23.45
CA SER A 212 4.54 -19.90 -22.10
C SER A 212 4.60 -18.36 -22.11
N LEU A 213 5.55 -17.77 -22.86
CA LEU A 213 5.62 -16.31 -23.03
C LEU A 213 4.43 -15.75 -23.83
N LYS A 214 3.93 -16.50 -24.81
CA LYS A 214 2.71 -16.14 -25.54
C LYS A 214 1.49 -16.19 -24.60
N LYS A 215 1.32 -17.25 -23.81
CA LYS A 215 0.27 -17.37 -22.80
C LYS A 215 0.32 -16.21 -21.79
N LEU A 216 1.52 -15.82 -21.33
CA LEU A 216 1.70 -14.65 -20.48
C LEU A 216 1.20 -13.37 -21.14
N ALA A 217 1.61 -13.11 -22.39
CA ALA A 217 1.19 -11.93 -23.12
C ALA A 217 -0.33 -11.91 -23.39
N ASP A 218 -0.93 -13.06 -23.67
CA ASP A 218 -2.38 -13.21 -23.87
C ASP A 218 -3.14 -13.01 -22.56
N SER A 219 -2.65 -13.55 -21.45
CA SER A 219 -3.20 -13.34 -20.09
C SER A 219 -3.19 -11.87 -19.71
N GLU A 220 -2.07 -11.17 -19.93
CA GLU A 220 -1.96 -9.73 -19.63
C GLU A 220 -2.87 -8.89 -20.53
N ARG A 221 -3.02 -9.21 -21.82
CA ARG A 221 -3.97 -8.53 -22.72
C ARG A 221 -5.42 -8.75 -22.26
N LYS A 222 -5.78 -9.99 -21.94
CA LYS A 222 -7.09 -10.34 -21.40
C LYS A 222 -7.38 -9.57 -20.12
N ARG A 223 -6.46 -9.57 -19.16
CA ARG A 223 -6.56 -8.82 -17.91
C ARG A 223 -6.78 -7.32 -18.17
N SER A 224 -5.98 -6.74 -19.07
CA SER A 224 -6.09 -5.31 -19.45
C SER A 224 -7.44 -4.95 -20.09
N SER A 225 -8.11 -5.88 -20.76
CA SER A 225 -9.43 -5.65 -21.35
C SER A 225 -10.59 -5.81 -20.35
N MET A 226 -10.34 -6.36 -19.17
CA MET A 226 -11.38 -6.59 -18.15
C MET A 226 -11.71 -5.36 -17.30
N PHE A 227 -10.88 -4.32 -17.34
CA PHE A 227 -11.17 -3.08 -16.61
C PHE A 227 -12.39 -2.39 -17.22
N LYS A 228 -13.43 -2.20 -16.41
CA LYS A 228 -14.69 -1.56 -16.82
C LYS A 228 -14.73 -0.08 -16.49
N LYS A 229 -14.04 0.33 -15.42
CA LYS A 229 -13.98 1.74 -15.00
C LYS A 229 -12.78 2.42 -15.62
N GLU A 230 -13.03 3.59 -16.19
CA GLU A 230 -12.00 4.46 -16.72
C GLU A 230 -12.08 5.83 -16.05
N LEU A 231 -10.95 6.28 -15.52
CA LEU A 231 -10.79 7.61 -14.98
C LEU A 231 -10.07 8.47 -16.03
N LEU A 232 -10.65 9.62 -16.34
CA LEU A 232 -10.06 10.63 -17.21
C LEU A 232 -8.92 11.36 -16.45
N SER A 233 -7.81 10.63 -16.23
CA SER A 233 -6.81 10.94 -15.21
C SER A 233 -5.69 11.88 -15.65
N SER A 234 -5.60 12.24 -16.94
CA SER A 234 -4.49 13.04 -17.47
C SER A 234 -4.28 14.40 -16.78
N HIS A 235 -5.30 14.91 -16.08
CA HIS A 235 -5.30 16.21 -15.42
C HIS A 235 -5.76 16.15 -13.94
N LEU A 236 -5.59 15.02 -13.27
CA LEU A 236 -6.00 14.88 -11.86
C LEU A 236 -5.47 15.99 -10.94
N PRO A 237 -4.20 16.43 -11.02
CA PRO A 237 -3.71 17.54 -10.21
C PRO A 237 -4.47 18.85 -10.47
N ASP A 238 -4.76 19.14 -11.74
CA ASP A 238 -5.44 20.38 -12.15
C ASP A 238 -6.90 20.40 -11.65
N ILE A 239 -7.56 19.25 -11.64
CA ILE A 239 -8.93 19.10 -11.09
C ILE A 239 -8.96 19.47 -9.61
N ALA A 240 -7.99 18.97 -8.86
CA ALA A 240 -7.94 19.17 -7.42
C ALA A 240 -7.79 20.66 -7.05
N ASP A 241 -6.93 21.37 -7.78
CA ASP A 241 -6.62 22.78 -7.49
C ASP A 241 -7.70 23.74 -8.00
N SER A 242 -8.36 23.40 -9.12
CA SER A 242 -9.27 24.31 -9.83
C SER A 242 -10.73 24.29 -9.33
N LEU A 243 -11.16 23.25 -8.62
CA LEU A 243 -12.57 22.97 -8.35
C LEU A 243 -12.94 22.88 -6.87
N HIS A 244 -12.14 23.49 -5.98
CA HIS A 244 -12.40 23.40 -4.54
C HIS A 244 -13.82 23.82 -4.16
N ASP A 245 -14.36 24.87 -4.78
CA ASP A 245 -15.67 25.44 -4.47
C ASP A 245 -16.78 25.05 -5.48
N SER A 246 -16.54 24.03 -6.31
CA SER A 246 -17.50 23.61 -7.34
C SER A 246 -18.76 22.96 -6.74
N ASP A 247 -19.91 23.34 -7.26
CA ASP A 247 -21.21 22.68 -6.94
C ASP A 247 -21.25 21.18 -7.34
N ALA A 248 -20.34 20.72 -8.22
CA ALA A 248 -20.25 19.33 -8.62
C ALA A 248 -19.96 18.36 -7.45
N TRP A 249 -19.41 18.86 -6.34
CA TRP A 249 -19.20 18.08 -5.14
C TRP A 249 -20.46 17.87 -4.29
N LYS A 250 -21.46 18.76 -4.43
CA LYS A 250 -22.59 18.89 -3.48
C LYS A 250 -23.36 17.61 -3.29
N GLU A 251 -23.75 16.95 -4.37
CA GLU A 251 -24.52 15.69 -4.31
C GLU A 251 -23.77 14.63 -3.50
N TYR A 252 -22.48 14.45 -3.77
CA TYR A 252 -21.66 13.45 -3.09
C TYR A 252 -21.35 13.82 -1.65
N ILE A 253 -21.18 15.11 -1.34
CA ILE A 253 -21.01 15.62 0.02
C ILE A 253 -22.26 15.33 0.85
N ASP A 254 -23.44 15.54 0.28
CA ASP A 254 -24.71 15.33 0.98
C ASP A 254 -24.95 13.84 1.30
N ARG A 255 -24.56 12.94 0.40
CA ARG A 255 -24.60 11.49 0.61
C ARG A 255 -23.53 10.99 1.59
N CYS A 256 -22.39 11.68 1.69
CA CYS A 256 -21.24 11.22 2.46
C CYS A 256 -21.51 11.24 3.97
N LEU A 257 -21.33 10.11 4.64
CA LEU A 257 -21.49 9.99 6.10
C LEU A 257 -20.32 10.57 6.90
N GLY A 258 -19.20 10.91 6.25
CA GLY A 258 -17.97 11.37 6.95
C GLY A 258 -17.31 10.30 7.83
N CYS A 259 -17.62 9.03 7.62
CA CYS A 259 -17.22 7.92 8.50
C CYS A 259 -15.73 7.54 8.42
N GLY A 260 -15.01 7.96 7.38
CA GLY A 260 -13.59 7.66 7.19
C GLY A 260 -13.26 6.25 6.68
N SER A 261 -14.23 5.40 6.37
CA SER A 261 -13.99 4.04 5.85
C SER A 261 -13.07 4.05 4.63
N CYS A 262 -13.34 4.94 3.66
CA CYS A 262 -12.54 5.07 2.44
C CYS A 262 -11.06 5.42 2.67
N THR A 263 -10.70 6.00 3.81
CA THR A 263 -9.30 6.29 4.18
C THR A 263 -8.65 5.12 4.90
N LEU A 264 -9.38 4.40 5.73
CA LEU A 264 -8.88 3.25 6.47
C LEU A 264 -8.53 2.09 5.52
N VAL A 265 -9.40 1.81 4.53
CA VAL A 265 -9.17 0.77 3.53
C VAL A 265 -8.23 1.20 2.39
N CYS A 266 -7.80 2.45 2.35
CA CYS A 266 -6.91 2.94 1.29
C CYS A 266 -5.45 2.54 1.56
N PRO A 267 -4.75 1.91 0.61
CA PRO A 267 -3.38 1.46 0.80
C PRO A 267 -2.36 2.61 0.85
N THR A 268 -2.71 3.79 0.34
CA THR A 268 -1.84 4.98 0.32
C THR A 268 -2.27 6.07 1.32
N CYS A 269 -3.29 5.84 2.15
CA CYS A 269 -3.63 6.77 3.22
C CYS A 269 -2.67 6.61 4.40
N ARG A 270 -2.10 7.75 4.80
CA ARG A 270 -1.04 7.87 5.80
C ARG A 270 -1.41 8.73 7.01
N CYS A 271 -2.65 9.17 7.11
CA CYS A 271 -3.12 9.95 8.26
C CYS A 271 -3.02 9.14 9.54
N TYR A 272 -2.44 9.72 10.57
CA TYR A 272 -2.36 9.16 11.92
C TYR A 272 -2.57 10.24 12.97
N ASP A 273 -2.96 9.80 14.14
CA ASP A 273 -3.04 10.59 15.36
C ASP A 273 -1.97 10.14 16.34
N VAL A 274 -1.45 11.08 17.12
CA VAL A 274 -0.49 10.81 18.19
C VAL A 274 -1.08 11.30 19.50
N SER A 275 -1.11 10.41 20.48
CA SER A 275 -1.62 10.72 21.82
C SER A 275 -0.73 10.16 22.90
N GLU A 276 -0.70 10.84 24.03
CA GLU A 276 0.04 10.42 25.23
C GLU A 276 -0.90 9.63 26.14
N TYR A 277 -0.41 8.49 26.62
CA TYR A 277 -1.05 7.71 27.68
C TYR A 277 -0.11 7.70 28.88
N VAL A 278 -0.54 8.30 29.97
CA VAL A 278 0.23 8.38 31.19
C VAL A 278 -0.39 7.46 32.23
N ASP A 279 0.45 6.72 32.96
CA ASP A 279 0.03 5.83 34.03
C ASP A 279 -0.61 6.63 35.18
N LEU A 280 -1.41 5.97 35.99
CA LEU A 280 -2.08 6.60 37.13
C LEU A 280 -1.10 7.23 38.16
N ASN A 281 0.13 6.73 38.20
CA ASN A 281 1.18 7.32 39.07
C ASN A 281 1.76 8.63 38.53
N MET A 282 1.36 9.03 37.31
CA MET A 282 1.83 10.24 36.59
C MET A 282 3.34 10.29 36.36
N GLU A 283 4.04 9.15 36.39
CA GLU A 283 5.50 9.10 36.22
C GLU A 283 5.90 8.53 34.87
N ASN A 284 5.18 7.50 34.42
CA ASN A 284 5.49 6.78 33.19
C ASN A 284 4.30 6.78 32.26
N GLY A 285 4.57 6.46 30.99
CA GLY A 285 3.54 6.34 29.96
C GLY A 285 4.10 5.96 28.61
N PHE A 286 3.26 6.09 27.61
CA PHE A 286 3.60 5.80 26.23
C PHE A 286 3.06 6.88 25.31
N ARG A 287 3.84 7.25 24.30
CA ARG A 287 3.35 7.96 23.12
C ARG A 287 2.85 6.93 22.13
N MET A 288 1.56 7.02 21.84
CA MET A 288 0.86 6.10 20.95
C MET A 288 0.63 6.77 19.60
N ARG A 289 0.84 6.03 18.53
CA ARG A 289 0.40 6.36 17.17
C ARG A 289 -0.73 5.44 16.78
N ARG A 290 -1.77 5.97 16.15
CA ARG A 290 -2.90 5.20 15.61
C ARG A 290 -3.32 5.74 14.25
N TRP A 291 -3.84 4.87 13.39
CA TRP A 291 -4.45 5.35 12.16
C TRP A 291 -5.57 6.34 12.45
N ASP A 292 -5.63 7.35 11.62
CA ASP A 292 -6.66 8.37 11.69
C ASP A 292 -7.24 8.63 10.29
N SER A 293 -8.23 9.49 10.21
CA SER A 293 -8.92 9.81 8.97
C SER A 293 -9.10 11.31 8.80
N CYS A 294 -8.72 11.81 7.62
CA CYS A 294 -9.01 13.19 7.25
C CYS A 294 -10.51 13.52 7.21
N PHE A 295 -11.40 12.52 7.23
CA PHE A 295 -12.83 12.71 7.38
C PHE A 295 -13.29 12.97 8.82
N LEU A 296 -12.49 12.62 9.82
CA LEU A 296 -12.82 12.87 11.20
C LEU A 296 -12.58 14.35 11.54
N ARG A 297 -13.56 14.96 12.25
CA ARG A 297 -13.46 16.37 12.63
C ARG A 297 -12.23 16.64 13.51
N SER A 298 -11.90 15.70 14.38
CA SER A 298 -10.74 15.78 15.27
C SER A 298 -9.39 15.84 14.55
N HIS A 299 -9.30 15.26 13.34
CA HIS A 299 -8.03 15.15 12.61
C HIS A 299 -7.39 16.50 12.24
N ALA A 300 -8.21 17.53 12.00
CA ALA A 300 -7.75 18.86 11.64
C ALA A 300 -7.90 19.89 12.78
N LEU A 301 -8.27 19.42 13.97
CA LEU A 301 -8.40 20.24 15.16
C LEU A 301 -7.01 20.47 15.78
N VAL A 302 -6.67 21.71 16.03
CA VAL A 302 -5.42 22.11 16.68
C VAL A 302 -5.67 22.77 18.03
N ALA A 303 -4.61 23.02 18.78
CA ALA A 303 -4.68 23.75 20.04
C ALA A 303 -5.42 25.09 19.87
N GLY A 304 -6.23 25.47 20.85
CA GLY A 304 -7.08 26.66 20.79
C GLY A 304 -8.43 26.46 20.09
N GLY A 305 -8.73 25.25 19.62
CA GLY A 305 -10.04 24.90 19.05
C GLY A 305 -10.21 25.29 17.57
N LEU A 306 -9.17 25.80 16.90
CA LEU A 306 -9.23 26.05 15.46
C LEU A 306 -9.22 24.71 14.70
N ASN A 307 -10.07 24.62 13.69
CA ASN A 307 -10.13 23.47 12.79
C ASN A 307 -9.94 23.91 11.34
N PHE A 308 -8.91 23.41 10.68
CA PHE A 308 -8.62 23.75 9.28
C PHE A 308 -9.61 23.15 8.27
N ARG A 309 -10.42 22.17 8.68
CA ARG A 309 -11.45 21.51 7.86
C ARG A 309 -12.70 21.30 8.69
N PRO A 310 -13.40 22.39 9.11
CA PRO A 310 -14.51 22.32 10.05
C PRO A 310 -15.74 21.64 9.49
N THR A 311 -16.02 21.80 8.19
CA THR A 311 -17.22 21.25 7.54
C THR A 311 -16.96 19.86 6.93
N ARG A 312 -18.03 19.13 6.67
CA ARG A 312 -17.97 17.86 5.93
C ARG A 312 -17.50 18.08 4.49
N ALA A 313 -17.88 19.18 3.87
CA ALA A 313 -17.45 19.59 2.55
C ALA A 313 -15.93 19.74 2.47
N ASP A 314 -15.33 20.52 3.37
CA ASP A 314 -13.87 20.71 3.42
C ASP A 314 -13.11 19.40 3.50
N ARG A 315 -13.61 18.45 4.33
CA ARG A 315 -12.98 17.15 4.51
C ARG A 315 -13.15 16.24 3.29
N PHE A 316 -14.31 16.33 2.63
CA PHE A 316 -14.60 15.58 1.40
C PHE A 316 -13.69 16.03 0.26
N VAL A 317 -13.67 17.32 -0.06
CA VAL A 317 -12.83 17.90 -1.12
C VAL A 317 -11.35 17.64 -0.83
N HIS A 318 -10.90 17.86 0.43
CA HIS A 318 -9.52 17.56 0.83
C HIS A 318 -9.12 16.10 0.53
N ARG A 319 -10.02 15.14 0.75
CA ARG A 319 -9.74 13.72 0.46
C ARG A 319 -9.46 13.52 -1.02
N TYR A 320 -10.24 14.12 -1.91
CA TYR A 320 -10.06 13.98 -3.35
C TYR A 320 -8.81 14.72 -3.82
N ASN A 321 -8.55 15.93 -3.35
CA ASN A 321 -7.31 16.66 -3.64
C ASN A 321 -6.08 15.85 -3.23
N CYS A 322 -6.09 15.27 -2.02
CA CYS A 322 -4.99 14.41 -1.58
C CYS A 322 -4.76 13.21 -2.50
N LYS A 323 -5.82 12.63 -3.10
CA LYS A 323 -5.69 11.45 -3.97
C LYS A 323 -5.38 11.78 -5.42
N SER A 324 -5.70 12.98 -5.85
CA SER A 324 -5.38 13.50 -7.19
C SER A 324 -3.94 14.01 -7.29
N ALA A 325 -3.34 14.41 -6.17
CA ALA A 325 -1.94 14.84 -6.14
C ALA A 325 -0.98 13.72 -6.58
N VAL A 326 0.11 14.10 -7.26
CA VAL A 326 1.14 13.20 -7.73
C VAL A 326 2.33 13.19 -6.78
N ASN A 327 2.78 12.00 -6.43
CA ASN A 327 4.00 11.82 -5.65
C ASN A 327 5.23 12.14 -6.50
N ARG A 328 6.07 13.06 -6.04
CA ARG A 328 7.21 13.59 -6.80
C ARG A 328 8.34 12.57 -7.02
N VAL A 329 8.44 11.56 -6.15
CA VAL A 329 9.50 10.52 -6.23
C VAL A 329 9.10 9.42 -7.19
N THR A 330 7.87 8.91 -7.05
CA THR A 330 7.37 7.78 -7.84
C THR A 330 6.71 8.21 -9.16
N ASN A 331 6.38 9.48 -9.30
CA ASN A 331 5.57 10.02 -10.38
C ASN A 331 4.20 9.31 -10.55
N LEU A 332 3.68 8.75 -9.46
CA LEU A 332 2.37 8.11 -9.39
C LEU A 332 1.40 9.00 -8.60
N PRO A 333 0.11 9.04 -8.97
CA PRO A 333 -0.90 9.65 -8.12
C PRO A 333 -0.98 8.95 -6.75
N TYR A 334 -1.38 9.69 -5.72
CA TYR A 334 -1.63 9.08 -4.40
C TYR A 334 -2.86 8.18 -4.36
N CYS A 335 -3.43 7.87 -5.51
CA CYS A 335 -4.46 6.85 -5.71
C CYS A 335 -3.92 5.78 -6.65
N VAL A 336 -4.01 4.52 -6.24
CA VAL A 336 -3.58 3.36 -7.06
C VAL A 336 -4.74 2.64 -7.74
N GLY A 337 -5.93 3.20 -7.78
CA GLY A 337 -7.07 2.66 -8.51
C GLY A 337 -7.58 1.28 -8.05
N CYS A 338 -7.29 0.87 -6.82
CA CYS A 338 -7.63 -0.47 -6.32
C CYS A 338 -9.13 -0.69 -6.01
N GLY A 339 -9.98 0.33 -6.10
CA GLY A 339 -11.43 0.25 -5.88
C GLY A 339 -11.89 0.07 -4.42
N ARG A 340 -10.99 -0.13 -3.44
CA ARG A 340 -11.40 -0.37 -2.04
C ARG A 340 -12.30 0.72 -1.47
N CYS A 341 -12.04 1.98 -1.78
CA CYS A 341 -12.83 3.10 -1.25
C CYS A 341 -14.29 3.10 -1.75
N THR A 342 -14.55 2.58 -2.94
CA THR A 342 -15.89 2.39 -3.50
C THR A 342 -16.56 1.18 -2.85
N VAL A 343 -15.90 0.00 -2.90
CA VAL A 343 -16.44 -1.27 -2.38
C VAL A 343 -16.82 -1.20 -0.90
N PHE A 344 -16.04 -0.48 -0.10
CA PHE A 344 -16.26 -0.39 1.36
C PHE A 344 -16.90 0.96 1.78
N CYS A 345 -17.52 1.68 0.85
CA CYS A 345 -18.25 2.89 1.16
C CYS A 345 -19.69 2.56 1.59
N PRO A 346 -20.11 2.82 2.85
CA PRO A 346 -21.47 2.55 3.29
C PRO A 346 -22.53 3.47 2.65
N ALA A 347 -22.10 4.57 2.00
CA ALA A 347 -22.95 5.49 1.24
C ALA A 347 -22.86 5.25 -0.28
N GLU A 348 -22.22 4.15 -0.71
CA GLU A 348 -22.09 3.73 -2.11
C GLU A 348 -21.55 4.85 -3.03
N ILE A 349 -20.59 5.62 -2.52
CA ILE A 349 -19.94 6.68 -3.30
C ILE A 349 -18.85 6.09 -4.17
N ASP A 350 -19.02 6.19 -5.47
CA ASP A 350 -18.01 5.75 -6.43
C ASP A 350 -16.93 6.82 -6.64
N HIS A 351 -15.69 6.43 -6.40
CA HIS A 351 -14.55 7.33 -6.52
C HIS A 351 -14.31 7.83 -7.95
N VAL A 352 -14.52 6.97 -8.94
CA VAL A 352 -14.33 7.29 -10.36
C VAL A 352 -15.46 8.20 -10.84
N GLU A 353 -16.71 7.89 -10.44
CA GLU A 353 -17.86 8.72 -10.76
C GLU A 353 -17.68 10.14 -10.25
N VAL A 354 -17.31 10.31 -8.98
CA VAL A 354 -17.04 11.62 -8.39
C VAL A 354 -16.02 12.41 -9.17
N LEU A 355 -14.86 11.79 -9.47
CA LEU A 355 -13.79 12.50 -10.18
C LEU A 355 -14.17 12.83 -11.64
N ASN A 356 -14.87 11.92 -12.33
CA ASN A 356 -15.31 12.17 -13.69
C ASN A 356 -16.42 13.23 -13.77
N SER A 357 -17.35 13.29 -12.78
CA SER A 357 -18.39 14.32 -12.69
C SER A 357 -17.79 15.71 -12.47
N VAL A 358 -16.84 15.80 -11.55
CA VAL A 358 -16.13 17.06 -11.29
C VAL A 358 -15.34 17.52 -12.51
N TRP A 359 -14.71 16.61 -13.25
CA TRP A 359 -14.03 16.90 -14.51
C TRP A 359 -14.98 17.37 -15.62
N GLY A 360 -16.17 16.79 -15.69
CA GLY A 360 -17.19 17.17 -16.69
C GLY A 360 -17.64 18.64 -16.59
N VAL A 361 -17.49 19.27 -15.43
CA VAL A 361 -17.83 20.70 -15.22
C VAL A 361 -16.74 21.63 -15.78
N VAL A 362 -15.51 21.13 -15.96
CA VAL A 362 -14.38 21.94 -16.48
C VAL A 362 -14.35 21.97 -18.02
N ARG A 363 -15.09 21.09 -18.68
CA ARG A 363 -15.25 21.09 -20.13
C ARG A 363 -16.39 21.99 -20.57
#